data_19a72edb479788943f7387b25935b259
#
_entry.id   19a72edb479788943f7387b25935b259
#
_cell.length_a   1.000
_cell.length_b   1.000
_cell.length_c   1.000
_cell.angle_alpha   90.00
_cell.angle_beta   90.00
_cell.angle_gamma   90.00
#
_symmetry.space_group_name_H-M   'P 1'
#
loop_
_entity.id
_entity.type
_entity.pdbx_description
1 polymer ?
#
loop_
_entity_poly.entity_id
_entity_poly.type
_entity_poly.pdbx_seq_one_letter_code
_entity_poly.pdbx_strand_id
1 'polypeptide(L)'
;IFRNLWVGTGVLIVLVFARSWESRLEGRVRRAGDAPTWVDRWLALPSGRWHAPARALVFGAYLAAWAAWDLAQGTAARGDSYGALVAVMDRVRFGGGNDAETDEDDGVPLSDEQLAALLSSDVPPEVLIERTEVRKNVAHEFGEWAREQRRGTLVLTGDRGDGKDVFLERIKPMLRVGDAPPRHCRIDRRLQTRGDAIAWLSGHFGLEGDPDTIDDLVAAICALPGRAHLVEDVEWAFLRTVGGFDALRTLLYVCNATSEVHFWVLFVHRPAWAYLSRLGSLVNTGVVREVVDLTPMTGPELEELVRRRTEHVGIEVDFRRLENTGPFGAPEEVERKRAVSSYFRLLAESSAGCPLVALHLWGRSLRRRGTDKADVVVIPELAATVIDGLEPLDLFVLTALRTQDRLTLAELVAVINAPQDDVRATVRELEHRGIVYGGKHGFRIDDSQLKVVTRTLRRRHFLQWAV
;
A
#
# COMPACT_ATOMS: atom_id res chain seq x y z
N ILE A 1 -11.77 44.68 18.33
CA ILE A 1 -10.36 44.48 18.70
C ILE A 1 -10.25 43.64 20.00
N PHE A 2 -10.97 44.01 21.09
CA PHE A 2 -10.88 43.30 22.39
C PHE A 2 -11.32 41.79 22.30
N ARG A 3 -12.31 41.46 21.52
CA ARG A 3 -12.82 40.07 21.37
C ARG A 3 -11.79 39.12 20.74
N ASN A 4 -10.97 39.64 19.84
CA ASN A 4 -9.90 38.85 19.21
C ASN A 4 -8.68 38.67 20.07
N LEU A 5 -8.43 39.61 21.02
CA LEU A 5 -7.33 39.51 22.00
C LEU A 5 -7.58 38.38 23.02
N TRP A 6 -8.82 38.21 23.49
CA TRP A 6 -9.20 37.16 24.44
C TRP A 6 -9.12 35.74 23.82
N VAL A 7 -9.51 35.61 22.55
CA VAL A 7 -9.36 34.34 21.82
C VAL A 7 -7.89 34.00 21.61
N GLY A 8 -7.07 35.00 21.24
CA GLY A 8 -5.64 34.82 21.06
C GLY A 8 -4.91 34.42 22.35
N THR A 9 -5.26 35.06 23.50
CA THR A 9 -4.67 34.76 24.81
C THR A 9 -5.09 33.37 25.30
N GLY A 10 -6.34 32.98 25.09
CA GLY A 10 -6.83 31.62 25.42
C GLY A 10 -6.10 30.54 24.64
N VAL A 11 -5.92 30.73 23.33
CA VAL A 11 -5.17 29.81 22.45
C VAL A 11 -3.68 29.75 22.91
N LEU A 12 -3.06 30.86 23.25
CA LEU A 12 -1.67 30.90 23.70
C LEU A 12 -1.46 30.13 25.02
N ILE A 13 -2.38 30.29 25.97
CA ILE A 13 -2.35 29.57 27.26
C ILE A 13 -2.51 28.06 27.02
N VAL A 14 -3.43 27.63 26.16
CA VAL A 14 -3.61 26.21 25.83
C VAL A 14 -2.38 25.65 25.14
N LEU A 15 -1.72 26.40 24.24
CA LEU A 15 -0.50 25.99 23.54
C LEU A 15 0.70 25.85 24.49
N VAL A 16 0.87 26.79 25.45
CA VAL A 16 1.95 26.73 26.45
C VAL A 16 1.73 25.54 27.39
N PHE A 17 0.51 25.29 27.83
CA PHE A 17 0.18 24.12 28.66
C PHE A 17 0.36 22.80 27.91
N ALA A 18 -0.06 22.71 26.64
CA ALA A 18 0.14 21.53 25.82
C ALA A 18 1.62 21.16 25.64
N ARG A 19 2.46 22.17 25.35
CA ARG A 19 3.92 21.99 25.18
C ARG A 19 4.64 21.61 26.48
N SER A 20 4.26 22.22 27.61
CA SER A 20 4.78 21.85 28.91
C SER A 20 4.37 20.44 29.34
N TRP A 21 3.23 19.97 28.86
CA TRP A 21 2.72 18.64 29.17
C TRP A 21 3.32 17.56 28.26
N GLU A 22 3.52 17.87 27.00
CA GLU A 22 4.17 16.97 26.03
C GLU A 22 5.60 16.61 26.50
N SER A 23 6.39 17.59 26.91
CA SER A 23 7.74 17.35 27.44
C SER A 23 7.75 16.55 28.76
N ARG A 24 6.71 16.70 29.60
CA ARG A 24 6.55 15.89 30.82
C ARG A 24 6.05 14.48 30.55
N LEU A 25 5.27 14.29 29.48
CA LEU A 25 4.78 13.00 29.02
C LEU A 25 5.88 12.19 28.33
N GLU A 26 6.68 12.79 27.44
CA GLU A 26 7.86 12.13 26.88
C GLU A 26 8.83 11.64 27.95
N GLY A 27 9.03 12.44 29.01
CA GLY A 27 9.87 12.05 30.14
C GLY A 27 9.29 10.94 31.03
N ARG A 28 7.97 10.73 31.02
CA ARG A 28 7.31 9.63 31.76
C ARG A 28 7.17 8.37 30.92
N VAL A 29 6.87 8.48 29.66
CA VAL A 29 6.81 7.35 28.69
C VAL A 29 8.16 6.67 28.58
N ARG A 30 9.27 7.43 28.58
CA ARG A 30 10.62 6.85 28.61
C ARG A 30 10.98 6.10 29.91
N ARG A 31 10.22 6.28 31.01
CA ARG A 31 10.50 5.65 32.33
C ARG A 31 9.58 4.49 32.66
N ALA A 32 8.47 4.31 31.93
CA ALA A 32 7.46 3.29 32.23
C ALA A 32 7.33 2.35 31.03
N GLY A 33 8.14 1.31 31.02
CA GLY A 33 8.20 0.35 29.91
C GLY A 33 6.93 -0.46 29.66
N ASP A 34 5.88 -0.48 30.50
CA ASP A 34 4.72 -1.35 30.30
C ASP A 34 3.41 -0.84 30.94
N ALA A 35 3.26 0.48 31.10
CA ALA A 35 1.98 0.98 31.63
C ALA A 35 1.12 1.60 30.52
N PRO A 36 -0.19 1.29 30.46
CA PRO A 36 -1.10 1.94 29.54
C PRO A 36 -1.01 3.45 29.65
N THR A 37 -1.08 4.13 28.50
CA THR A 37 -0.98 5.59 28.44
C THR A 37 -2.07 6.22 29.31
N TRP A 38 -1.87 7.44 29.83
CA TRP A 38 -2.89 8.13 30.60
C TRP A 38 -4.20 8.30 29.81
N VAL A 39 -4.12 8.32 28.48
CA VAL A 39 -5.26 8.36 27.56
C VAL A 39 -6.06 7.07 27.68
N ASP A 40 -5.41 5.90 27.71
CA ASP A 40 -6.06 4.61 27.87
C ASP A 40 -6.72 4.51 29.27
N ARG A 41 -6.03 5.00 30.31
CA ARG A 41 -6.63 5.08 31.66
C ARG A 41 -7.82 6.05 31.72
N TRP A 42 -7.77 7.14 30.94
CA TRP A 42 -8.83 8.14 30.89
C TRP A 42 -10.04 7.65 30.11
N LEU A 43 -9.81 6.89 29.06
CA LEU A 43 -10.84 6.20 28.27
C LEU A 43 -11.46 5.03 29.02
N ALA A 44 -10.70 4.34 29.89
CA ALA A 44 -11.14 3.22 30.73
C ALA A 44 -11.93 3.63 32.00
N LEU A 45 -12.09 4.94 32.29
CA LEU A 45 -12.92 5.37 33.41
C LEU A 45 -14.42 5.12 33.14
N PRO A 46 -15.20 4.56 34.09
CA PRO A 46 -16.60 4.21 33.87
C PRO A 46 -17.42 5.42 33.43
N SER A 47 -18.22 5.25 32.39
CA SER A 47 -19.04 6.27 31.76
C SER A 47 -20.27 6.63 32.58
N GLY A 48 -20.11 7.57 33.51
CA GLY A 48 -21.28 8.23 34.10
C GLY A 48 -21.85 9.27 33.12
N ARG A 49 -23.20 9.45 33.15
CA ARG A 49 -23.96 10.37 32.25
C ARG A 49 -23.41 11.79 32.09
N TRP A 50 -22.60 12.27 33.02
CA TRP A 50 -22.07 13.63 33.08
C TRP A 50 -20.62 13.75 32.56
N HIS A 51 -19.92 12.64 32.34
CA HIS A 51 -18.51 12.66 31.92
C HIS A 51 -18.31 12.67 30.40
N ALA A 52 -19.27 12.20 29.61
CA ALA A 52 -19.18 12.17 28.16
C ALA A 52 -19.06 13.57 27.52
N PRO A 53 -19.88 14.59 27.87
CA PRO A 53 -19.75 15.91 27.28
C PRO A 53 -18.47 16.64 27.75
N ALA A 54 -18.02 16.43 29.00
CA ALA A 54 -16.76 17.00 29.48
C ALA A 54 -15.54 16.38 28.77
N ARG A 55 -15.55 15.10 28.49
CA ARG A 55 -14.52 14.40 27.70
C ARG A 55 -14.47 14.92 26.28
N ALA A 56 -15.61 15.06 25.62
CA ALA A 56 -15.72 15.60 24.25
C ALA A 56 -15.21 17.05 24.17
N LEU A 57 -15.46 17.88 25.17
CA LEU A 57 -14.98 19.27 25.25
C LEU A 57 -13.46 19.35 25.45
N VAL A 58 -12.90 18.58 26.38
CA VAL A 58 -11.44 18.59 26.63
C VAL A 58 -10.68 18.01 25.46
N PHE A 59 -11.18 16.93 24.87
CA PHE A 59 -10.58 16.30 23.70
C PHE A 59 -10.71 17.18 22.45
N GLY A 60 -11.88 17.81 22.23
CA GLY A 60 -12.10 18.78 21.17
C GLY A 60 -11.20 20.02 21.29
N ALA A 61 -10.99 20.53 22.50
CA ALA A 61 -10.07 21.64 22.75
C ALA A 61 -8.60 21.26 22.50
N TYR A 62 -8.20 20.04 22.89
CA TYR A 62 -6.85 19.50 22.59
C TYR A 62 -6.62 19.37 21.08
N LEU A 63 -7.58 18.82 20.35
CA LEU A 63 -7.49 18.64 18.91
C LEU A 63 -7.50 19.98 18.15
N ALA A 64 -8.30 20.95 18.60
CA ALA A 64 -8.32 22.30 18.05
C ALA A 64 -6.99 23.04 18.29
N ALA A 65 -6.38 22.87 19.47
CA ALA A 65 -5.07 23.43 19.79
C ALA A 65 -3.95 22.79 18.94
N TRP A 66 -4.02 21.50 18.70
CA TRP A 66 -3.06 20.79 17.86
C TRP A 66 -3.18 21.17 16.39
N ALA A 67 -4.41 21.28 15.84
CA ALA A 67 -4.66 21.75 14.50
C ALA A 67 -4.23 23.23 14.29
N ALA A 68 -4.42 24.09 15.30
CA ALA A 68 -3.94 25.47 15.27
C ALA A 68 -2.41 25.58 15.30
N TRP A 69 -1.75 24.68 16.03
CA TRP A 69 -0.29 24.57 16.07
C TRP A 69 0.30 24.16 14.72
N ASP A 70 -0.28 23.15 14.07
CA ASP A 70 0.14 22.65 12.74
C ASP A 70 -0.05 23.73 11.65
N LEU A 71 -1.14 24.49 11.73
CA LEU A 71 -1.39 25.66 10.90
C LEU A 71 -0.34 26.78 11.10
N ALA A 72 0.11 27.00 12.34
CA ALA A 72 1.10 28.02 12.68
C ALA A 72 2.53 27.64 12.26
N GLN A 73 2.85 26.35 12.19
CA GLN A 73 4.16 25.83 11.76
C GLN A 73 4.36 25.87 10.24
N GLY A 74 3.33 26.15 9.44
CA GLY A 74 3.44 26.31 7.98
C GLY A 74 3.89 25.07 7.21
N THR A 75 3.82 23.90 7.85
CA THR A 75 4.29 22.64 7.26
C THR A 75 3.35 22.14 6.18
N ALA A 76 3.91 21.58 5.10
CA ALA A 76 3.18 21.03 3.95
C ALA A 76 2.30 19.78 4.29
N ALA A 77 2.29 19.38 5.56
CA ALA A 77 1.55 18.23 6.11
C ALA A 77 0.05 18.50 6.37
N ARG A 78 -0.53 19.54 5.78
CA ARG A 78 -1.95 19.91 6.01
C ARG A 78 -2.96 18.79 5.73
N GLY A 79 -2.64 17.89 4.82
CA GLY A 79 -3.48 16.75 4.50
C GLY A 79 -3.43 15.65 5.56
N ASP A 80 -2.25 15.33 6.06
CA ASP A 80 -2.03 14.21 6.98
C ASP A 80 -2.58 14.49 8.39
N SER A 81 -2.43 15.74 8.87
CA SER A 81 -2.90 16.11 10.21
C SER A 81 -4.42 16.16 10.31
N TYR A 82 -5.09 16.67 9.26
CA TYR A 82 -6.55 16.68 9.21
C TYR A 82 -7.11 15.27 9.05
N GLY A 83 -6.49 14.44 8.22
CA GLY A 83 -6.83 13.02 8.06
C GLY A 83 -6.68 12.25 9.38
N ALA A 84 -5.56 12.45 10.10
CA ALA A 84 -5.34 11.85 11.41
C ALA A 84 -6.37 12.30 12.46
N LEU A 85 -6.76 13.60 12.45
CA LEU A 85 -7.80 14.14 13.31
C LEU A 85 -9.16 13.47 13.05
N VAL A 86 -9.52 13.38 11.78
CA VAL A 86 -10.77 12.77 11.33
C VAL A 86 -10.77 11.27 11.64
N ALA A 87 -9.66 10.57 11.42
CA ALA A 87 -9.51 9.15 11.77
C ALA A 87 -9.65 8.89 13.27
N VAL A 88 -9.09 9.78 14.12
CA VAL A 88 -9.27 9.71 15.57
C VAL A 88 -10.72 10.00 15.98
N MET A 89 -11.36 11.00 15.38
CA MET A 89 -12.77 11.29 15.65
C MET A 89 -13.69 10.16 15.21
N ASP A 90 -13.41 9.54 14.06
CA ASP A 90 -14.17 8.36 13.60
C ASP A 90 -13.88 7.13 14.48
N ARG A 91 -12.65 6.94 14.95
CA ARG A 91 -12.28 5.88 15.90
C ARG A 91 -12.99 6.07 17.26
N VAL A 92 -13.08 7.30 17.77
CA VAL A 92 -13.84 7.63 18.97
C VAL A 92 -15.35 7.43 18.74
N ARG A 93 -15.84 7.73 17.54
CA ARG A 93 -17.25 7.55 17.17
C ARG A 93 -17.65 6.07 17.04
N PHE A 94 -16.75 5.24 16.47
CA PHE A 94 -16.99 3.82 16.23
C PHE A 94 -16.32 2.89 17.25
N GLY A 95 -15.29 3.34 17.98
CA GLY A 95 -14.52 2.56 18.96
C GLY A 95 -15.00 2.71 20.41
N GLY A 96 -15.94 3.58 20.69
CA GLY A 96 -16.48 3.81 22.05
C GLY A 96 -17.47 2.76 22.53
N GLY A 97 -17.64 1.65 21.82
CA GLY A 97 -18.59 0.59 22.10
C GLY A 97 -18.01 -0.74 22.59
N ASN A 98 -16.72 -0.81 22.92
CA ASN A 98 -16.09 -2.10 23.28
C ASN A 98 -16.34 -2.60 24.71
N ASP A 99 -17.18 -1.91 25.50
CA ASP A 99 -17.70 -2.43 26.78
C ASP A 99 -19.22 -2.71 26.75
N ALA A 100 -19.84 -2.69 25.56
CA ALA A 100 -21.13 -3.31 25.41
C ALA A 100 -20.88 -4.83 25.39
N GLU A 101 -21.48 -5.50 26.39
CA GLU A 101 -21.72 -6.93 26.39
C GLU A 101 -21.77 -7.45 24.95
N THR A 102 -20.94 -8.41 24.64
CA THR A 102 -21.01 -9.18 23.39
C THR A 102 -22.44 -9.73 23.32
N ASP A 103 -23.29 -8.99 22.64
CA ASP A 103 -24.59 -9.52 22.22
C ASP A 103 -24.27 -10.78 21.42
N GLU A 104 -24.79 -11.91 21.88
CA GLU A 104 -24.59 -13.24 21.26
C GLU A 104 -25.06 -13.33 19.79
N ASP A 105 -25.47 -12.20 19.19
CA ASP A 105 -25.97 -12.06 17.82
C ASP A 105 -24.94 -11.35 16.88
N ASP A 106 -23.66 -11.59 17.08
CA ASP A 106 -22.56 -11.04 16.24
C ASP A 106 -22.46 -11.76 14.88
N GLY A 107 -23.52 -12.16 14.28
CA GLY A 107 -23.68 -12.74 12.94
C GLY A 107 -22.47 -13.59 12.45
N VAL A 108 -22.69 -14.55 11.59
CA VAL A 108 -21.64 -15.45 11.09
C VAL A 108 -20.76 -14.70 10.07
N PRO A 109 -19.42 -14.75 10.14
CA PRO A 109 -18.56 -14.23 9.08
C PRO A 109 -18.90 -14.80 7.69
N LEU A 110 -18.47 -14.13 6.63
CA LEU A 110 -18.57 -14.70 5.28
C LEU A 110 -17.89 -16.09 5.24
N SER A 111 -18.42 -17.00 4.43
CA SER A 111 -17.75 -18.26 4.17
C SER A 111 -16.43 -18.04 3.43
N ASP A 112 -15.49 -18.99 3.58
CA ASP A 112 -14.21 -18.93 2.86
C ASP A 112 -14.42 -18.87 1.34
N GLU A 113 -15.45 -19.51 0.82
CA GLU A 113 -15.82 -19.49 -0.59
C GLU A 113 -16.29 -18.09 -1.03
N GLN A 114 -17.15 -17.43 -0.24
CA GLN A 114 -17.61 -16.07 -0.52
C GLN A 114 -16.48 -15.07 -0.41
N LEU A 115 -15.59 -15.23 0.58
CA LEU A 115 -14.43 -14.39 0.74
C LEU A 115 -13.44 -14.58 -0.42
N ALA A 116 -13.19 -15.81 -0.84
CA ALA A 116 -12.34 -16.11 -2.00
C ALA A 116 -12.92 -15.52 -3.29
N ALA A 117 -14.24 -15.61 -3.50
CA ALA A 117 -14.91 -15.01 -4.64
C ALA A 117 -14.80 -13.47 -4.64
N LEU A 118 -14.95 -12.84 -3.46
CA LEU A 118 -14.79 -11.39 -3.30
C LEU A 118 -13.36 -10.93 -3.65
N LEU A 119 -12.36 -11.73 -3.30
CA LEU A 119 -10.93 -11.44 -3.49
C LEU A 119 -10.41 -11.89 -4.86
N SER A 120 -11.16 -12.68 -5.63
CA SER A 120 -10.74 -13.21 -6.91
C SER A 120 -10.29 -12.10 -7.86
N SER A 121 -9.20 -12.33 -8.58
CA SER A 121 -8.77 -11.48 -9.71
C SER A 121 -9.50 -11.83 -11.02
N ASP A 122 -10.08 -13.04 -11.10
CA ASP A 122 -10.82 -13.51 -12.25
C ASP A 122 -12.29 -13.06 -12.16
N VAL A 123 -12.53 -11.85 -12.61
CA VAL A 123 -13.86 -11.21 -12.59
C VAL A 123 -14.14 -10.51 -13.91
N PRO A 124 -15.43 -10.38 -14.29
CA PRO A 124 -15.81 -9.65 -15.49
C PRO A 124 -15.29 -8.21 -15.51
N PRO A 125 -15.00 -7.68 -16.72
CA PRO A 125 -14.50 -6.31 -16.87
C PRO A 125 -15.37 -5.22 -16.21
N GLU A 126 -16.67 -5.44 -16.13
CA GLU A 126 -17.63 -4.48 -15.57
C GLU A 126 -17.48 -4.31 -14.06
N VAL A 127 -16.90 -5.29 -13.38
CA VAL A 127 -16.67 -5.28 -11.94
C VAL A 127 -15.40 -4.52 -11.57
N LEU A 128 -14.53 -4.29 -12.56
CA LEU A 128 -13.24 -3.65 -12.36
C LEU A 128 -13.37 -2.12 -12.41
N ILE A 129 -12.59 -1.44 -11.57
CA ILE A 129 -12.48 0.03 -11.60
C ILE A 129 -11.39 0.44 -12.58
N GLU A 130 -11.75 1.36 -13.48
CA GLU A 130 -10.85 1.83 -14.51
C GLU A 130 -9.88 2.90 -13.97
N ARG A 131 -8.58 2.71 -14.22
CA ARG A 131 -7.50 3.66 -13.93
C ARG A 131 -7.32 4.63 -15.11
N THR A 132 -8.32 5.44 -15.37
CA THR A 132 -8.42 6.23 -16.60
C THR A 132 -7.21 7.14 -16.84
N GLU A 133 -6.74 7.87 -15.82
CA GLU A 133 -5.60 8.80 -15.97
C GLU A 133 -4.28 8.04 -16.21
N VAL A 134 -4.05 6.97 -15.46
CA VAL A 134 -2.85 6.12 -15.66
C VAL A 134 -2.85 5.52 -17.06
N ARG A 135 -4.01 5.05 -17.51
CA ARG A 135 -4.18 4.50 -18.86
C ARG A 135 -3.93 5.54 -19.95
N LYS A 136 -4.43 6.78 -19.78
CA LYS A 136 -4.17 7.89 -20.70
C LYS A 136 -2.67 8.22 -20.80
N ASN A 137 -1.96 8.22 -19.67
CA ASN A 137 -0.52 8.48 -19.65
C ASN A 137 0.24 7.41 -20.42
N VAL A 138 -0.07 6.12 -20.19
CA VAL A 138 0.53 5.02 -20.96
C VAL A 138 0.21 5.12 -22.45
N ALA A 139 -1.04 5.47 -22.81
CA ALA A 139 -1.46 5.66 -24.20
C ALA A 139 -0.72 6.82 -24.87
N HIS A 140 -0.55 7.91 -24.14
CA HIS A 140 0.19 9.08 -24.61
C HIS A 140 1.65 8.73 -24.92
N GLU A 141 2.34 8.09 -23.97
CA GLU A 141 3.73 7.69 -24.13
C GLU A 141 3.94 6.69 -25.29
N PHE A 142 3.02 5.73 -25.44
CA PHE A 142 3.03 4.82 -26.58
C PHE A 142 2.79 5.55 -27.91
N GLY A 143 1.85 6.49 -27.94
CA GLY A 143 1.55 7.31 -29.12
C GLY A 143 2.73 8.21 -29.51
N GLU A 144 3.44 8.79 -28.55
CA GLU A 144 4.66 9.56 -28.79
C GLU A 144 5.78 8.68 -29.34
N TRP A 145 5.96 7.48 -28.75
CA TRP A 145 6.95 6.53 -29.25
C TRP A 145 6.62 6.12 -30.70
N ALA A 146 5.37 5.78 -31.00
CA ALA A 146 4.95 5.32 -32.31
C ALA A 146 5.13 6.38 -33.41
N ARG A 147 4.98 7.69 -33.05
CA ARG A 147 5.13 8.81 -34.01
C ARG A 147 6.59 9.22 -34.20
N GLU A 148 7.37 9.28 -33.13
CA GLU A 148 8.69 9.92 -33.15
C GLU A 148 9.82 8.91 -33.00
N GLN A 149 9.53 7.63 -32.76
CA GLN A 149 10.51 6.57 -32.49
C GLN A 149 11.53 6.99 -31.39
N ARG A 150 11.06 7.76 -30.43
CA ARG A 150 11.91 8.26 -29.35
C ARG A 150 12.38 7.09 -28.49
N ARG A 151 13.69 7.08 -28.24
CA ARG A 151 14.31 6.09 -27.34
C ARG A 151 13.78 6.24 -25.93
N GLY A 152 13.79 5.13 -25.22
CA GLY A 152 13.50 5.07 -23.80
C GLY A 152 12.48 4.00 -23.44
N THR A 153 12.47 3.70 -22.16
CA THR A 153 11.64 2.67 -21.56
C THR A 153 10.61 3.33 -20.64
N LEU A 154 9.36 2.92 -20.72
CA LEU A 154 8.33 3.30 -19.77
C LEU A 154 8.46 2.41 -18.53
N VAL A 155 8.53 3.02 -17.36
CA VAL A 155 8.46 2.31 -16.07
C VAL A 155 7.08 2.52 -15.48
N LEU A 156 6.41 1.44 -15.13
CA LEU A 156 5.14 1.47 -14.42
C LEU A 156 5.35 0.96 -12.99
N THR A 157 5.10 1.86 -12.03
CA THR A 157 5.26 1.52 -10.62
C THR A 157 3.91 1.26 -9.96
N GLY A 158 3.90 0.37 -9.01
CA GLY A 158 2.71 0.07 -8.20
C GLY A 158 3.08 -0.86 -7.06
N ASP A 159 2.22 -0.91 -6.07
CA ASP A 159 2.43 -1.81 -4.96
C ASP A 159 1.72 -3.16 -5.18
N ARG A 160 2.07 -4.15 -4.38
CA ARG A 160 1.34 -5.41 -4.37
C ARG A 160 -0.10 -5.16 -3.91
N GLY A 161 -1.06 -5.70 -4.66
CA GLY A 161 -2.48 -5.50 -4.41
C GLY A 161 -3.07 -4.22 -5.00
N ASP A 162 -2.28 -3.37 -5.68
CA ASP A 162 -2.78 -2.16 -6.35
C ASP A 162 -3.54 -2.48 -7.67
N GLY A 163 -3.65 -3.75 -8.06
CA GLY A 163 -4.37 -4.18 -9.25
C GLY A 163 -3.53 -4.12 -10.53
N LYS A 164 -2.21 -4.33 -10.44
CA LYS A 164 -1.31 -4.34 -11.61
C LYS A 164 -1.75 -5.33 -12.69
N ASP A 165 -2.10 -6.56 -12.31
CA ASP A 165 -2.52 -7.59 -13.26
C ASP A 165 -3.78 -7.17 -14.04
N VAL A 166 -4.75 -6.58 -13.33
CA VAL A 166 -5.98 -6.04 -13.92
C VAL A 166 -5.67 -4.89 -14.88
N PHE A 167 -4.80 -3.96 -14.44
CA PHE A 167 -4.40 -2.82 -15.26
C PHE A 167 -3.66 -3.26 -16.53
N LEU A 168 -2.80 -4.25 -16.41
CA LEU A 168 -2.04 -4.82 -17.51
C LEU A 168 -2.96 -5.39 -18.61
N GLU A 169 -3.97 -6.16 -18.24
CA GLU A 169 -4.95 -6.68 -19.20
C GLU A 169 -5.71 -5.56 -19.94
N ARG A 170 -5.93 -4.43 -19.25
CA ARG A 170 -6.61 -3.27 -19.83
C ARG A 170 -5.76 -2.46 -20.81
N ILE A 171 -4.44 -2.43 -20.63
CA ILE A 171 -3.55 -1.68 -21.54
C ILE A 171 -3.09 -2.51 -22.73
N LYS A 172 -3.07 -3.84 -22.66
CA LYS A 172 -2.64 -4.73 -23.76
C LYS A 172 -3.28 -4.39 -25.12
N PRO A 173 -4.60 -4.20 -25.22
CA PRO A 173 -5.24 -3.93 -26.51
C PRO A 173 -4.77 -2.65 -27.20
N MET A 174 -4.31 -1.65 -26.42
CA MET A 174 -3.89 -0.35 -26.93
C MET A 174 -2.40 -0.29 -27.33
N LEU A 175 -1.59 -1.26 -26.89
CA LEU A 175 -0.14 -1.31 -27.13
C LEU A 175 0.20 -2.20 -28.35
N ARG A 176 -0.57 -2.14 -29.40
CA ARG A 176 -0.33 -2.90 -30.63
C ARG A 176 0.61 -2.12 -31.56
N VAL A 177 1.63 -2.77 -32.06
CA VAL A 177 2.53 -2.22 -33.08
C VAL A 177 2.15 -2.83 -34.42
N GLY A 178 1.48 -2.07 -35.29
CA GLY A 178 0.79 -2.62 -36.46
C GLY A 178 -0.25 -3.66 -36.01
N ASP A 179 -0.18 -4.86 -36.58
CA ASP A 179 -1.06 -5.99 -36.22
C ASP A 179 -0.51 -6.83 -35.05
N ALA A 180 0.74 -6.60 -34.65
CA ALA A 180 1.38 -7.39 -33.60
C ALA A 180 0.85 -7.02 -32.20
N PRO A 181 0.27 -7.97 -31.46
CA PRO A 181 -0.12 -7.73 -30.07
C PRO A 181 1.11 -7.58 -29.19
N PRO A 182 1.00 -6.88 -28.05
CA PRO A 182 2.10 -6.78 -27.11
C PRO A 182 2.49 -8.16 -26.58
N ARG A 183 3.77 -8.34 -26.32
CA ARG A 183 4.28 -9.53 -25.65
C ARG A 183 4.38 -9.27 -24.15
N HIS A 184 3.73 -10.11 -23.37
CA HIS A 184 3.74 -10.07 -21.92
C HIS A 184 4.63 -11.18 -21.38
N CYS A 185 5.47 -10.87 -20.42
CA CYS A 185 6.33 -11.82 -19.72
C CYS A 185 6.55 -11.38 -18.28
N ARG A 186 6.95 -12.34 -17.46
CA ARG A 186 7.31 -12.14 -16.06
C ARG A 186 8.72 -12.68 -15.82
N ILE A 187 9.51 -11.98 -15.03
CA ILE A 187 10.77 -12.51 -14.53
C ILE A 187 10.41 -13.49 -13.39
N ASP A 188 10.48 -14.78 -13.67
CA ASP A 188 9.98 -15.85 -12.80
C ASP A 188 11.05 -16.43 -11.87
N ARG A 189 12.31 -16.01 -12.04
CA ARG A 189 13.47 -16.39 -11.23
C ARG A 189 14.37 -15.20 -10.95
N ARG A 190 15.18 -15.28 -9.89
CA ARG A 190 16.17 -14.26 -9.61
C ARG A 190 17.25 -14.24 -10.69
N LEU A 191 17.46 -13.10 -11.34
CA LEU A 191 18.56 -12.84 -12.26
C LEU A 191 19.61 -12.03 -11.51
N GLN A 192 20.82 -12.53 -11.43
CA GLN A 192 21.91 -11.85 -10.70
C GLN A 192 23.05 -11.43 -11.62
N THR A 193 23.36 -12.26 -12.60
CA THR A 193 24.49 -12.04 -13.49
C THR A 193 24.06 -11.50 -14.85
N ARG A 194 25.02 -10.93 -15.58
CA ARG A 194 24.85 -10.55 -16.97
C ARG A 194 24.38 -11.74 -17.83
N GLY A 195 24.96 -12.94 -17.62
CA GLY A 195 24.57 -14.16 -18.33
C GLY A 195 23.12 -14.55 -18.07
N ASP A 196 22.62 -14.43 -16.82
CA ASP A 196 21.22 -14.69 -16.52
C ASP A 196 20.28 -13.77 -17.32
N ALA A 197 20.65 -12.49 -17.44
CA ALA A 197 19.84 -11.52 -18.19
C ALA A 197 19.86 -11.81 -19.70
N ILE A 198 21.01 -12.17 -20.26
CA ILE A 198 21.16 -12.55 -21.67
C ILE A 198 20.30 -13.79 -21.95
N ALA A 199 20.45 -14.86 -21.16
CA ALA A 199 19.68 -16.08 -21.33
C ALA A 199 18.15 -15.86 -21.18
N TRP A 200 17.74 -15.02 -20.21
CA TRP A 200 16.32 -14.68 -20.04
C TRP A 200 15.78 -13.90 -21.26
N LEU A 201 16.54 -12.89 -21.75
CA LEU A 201 16.15 -12.12 -22.93
C LEU A 201 16.13 -12.98 -24.21
N SER A 202 17.13 -13.84 -24.42
CA SER A 202 17.17 -14.77 -25.54
C SER A 202 15.92 -15.68 -25.56
N GLY A 203 15.58 -16.24 -24.39
CA GLY A 203 14.35 -17.02 -24.23
C GLY A 203 13.07 -16.20 -24.45
N HIS A 204 13.03 -14.96 -23.98
CA HIS A 204 11.91 -14.05 -24.21
C HIS A 204 11.70 -13.76 -25.70
N PHE A 205 12.75 -13.56 -26.47
CA PHE A 205 12.67 -13.31 -27.91
C PHE A 205 12.60 -14.58 -28.74
N GLY A 206 12.90 -15.73 -28.16
CA GLY A 206 12.93 -17.02 -28.85
C GLY A 206 14.11 -17.10 -29.82
N LEU A 207 15.25 -16.54 -29.44
CA LEU A 207 16.47 -16.59 -30.26
C LEU A 207 17.07 -18.01 -30.20
N GLU A 208 17.58 -18.48 -31.33
CA GLU A 208 18.30 -19.75 -31.41
C GLU A 208 19.73 -19.58 -30.85
N GLY A 209 19.99 -20.16 -29.69
CA GLY A 209 21.26 -20.04 -28.95
C GLY A 209 21.35 -18.74 -28.13
N ASP A 210 22.30 -18.75 -27.18
CA ASP A 210 22.65 -17.56 -26.41
C ASP A 210 23.71 -16.74 -27.15
N PRO A 211 23.45 -15.46 -27.44
CA PRO A 211 24.46 -14.57 -28.03
C PRO A 211 25.72 -14.47 -27.16
N ASP A 212 26.90 -14.47 -27.77
CA ASP A 212 28.18 -14.39 -27.05
C ASP A 212 28.38 -13.03 -26.37
N THR A 213 27.83 -11.98 -26.99
CA THR A 213 27.96 -10.60 -26.50
C THR A 213 26.60 -9.92 -26.36
N ILE A 214 26.56 -8.81 -25.57
CA ILE A 214 25.34 -7.98 -25.47
C ILE A 214 25.05 -7.32 -26.84
N ASP A 215 26.04 -6.94 -27.58
CA ASP A 215 25.88 -6.26 -28.88
C ASP A 215 25.27 -7.21 -29.91
N ASP A 216 25.66 -8.50 -29.91
CA ASP A 216 25.01 -9.53 -30.72
C ASP A 216 23.56 -9.73 -30.33
N LEU A 217 23.26 -9.75 -29.04
CA LEU A 217 21.90 -9.82 -28.54
C LEU A 217 21.05 -8.64 -29.01
N VAL A 218 21.57 -7.42 -28.88
CA VAL A 218 20.88 -6.19 -29.33
C VAL A 218 20.64 -6.25 -30.84
N ALA A 219 21.64 -6.65 -31.63
CA ALA A 219 21.52 -6.75 -33.07
C ALA A 219 20.46 -7.78 -33.48
N ALA A 220 20.46 -8.96 -32.81
CA ALA A 220 19.45 -10.00 -33.05
C ALA A 220 18.02 -9.53 -32.70
N ILE A 221 17.86 -8.82 -31.58
CA ILE A 221 16.55 -8.29 -31.17
C ILE A 221 16.10 -7.18 -32.14
N CYS A 222 16.95 -6.25 -32.54
CA CYS A 222 16.63 -5.19 -33.50
C CYS A 222 16.26 -5.72 -34.90
N ALA A 223 16.69 -6.92 -35.26
CA ALA A 223 16.33 -7.57 -36.52
C ALA A 223 14.90 -8.15 -36.51
N LEU A 224 14.28 -8.29 -35.34
CA LEU A 224 12.91 -8.78 -35.19
C LEU A 224 11.86 -7.69 -35.48
N PRO A 225 10.65 -8.08 -35.91
CA PRO A 225 9.55 -7.12 -36.09
C PRO A 225 9.24 -6.37 -34.81
N GLY A 226 9.07 -5.04 -34.93
CA GLY A 226 8.75 -4.16 -33.81
C GLY A 226 7.52 -4.60 -33.03
N ARG A 227 7.59 -4.51 -31.70
CA ARG A 227 6.52 -4.94 -30.78
C ARG A 227 6.61 -4.22 -29.44
N ALA A 228 5.49 -4.11 -28.74
CA ALA A 228 5.49 -3.71 -27.35
C ALA A 228 5.79 -4.92 -26.44
N HIS A 229 6.59 -4.69 -25.39
CA HIS A 229 6.97 -5.70 -24.40
C HIS A 229 6.57 -5.22 -23.01
N LEU A 230 5.79 -6.05 -22.30
CA LEU A 230 5.34 -5.80 -20.93
C LEU A 230 6.08 -6.78 -20.03
N VAL A 231 7.02 -6.28 -19.24
CA VAL A 231 7.87 -7.09 -18.36
C VAL A 231 7.47 -6.86 -16.91
N GLU A 232 7.00 -7.91 -16.24
CA GLU A 232 6.65 -7.87 -14.82
C GLU A 232 7.79 -8.36 -13.92
N ASP A 233 7.68 -7.96 -12.64
CA ASP A 233 8.55 -8.39 -11.54
C ASP A 233 10.04 -8.07 -11.81
N VAL A 234 10.31 -6.87 -12.36
CA VAL A 234 11.67 -6.40 -12.69
C VAL A 234 12.56 -6.33 -11.45
N GLU A 235 12.02 -6.22 -10.26
CA GLU A 235 12.77 -6.33 -9.00
C GLU A 235 13.46 -7.68 -8.81
N TRP A 236 13.13 -8.70 -9.59
CA TRP A 236 13.84 -9.98 -9.61
C TRP A 236 15.11 -9.95 -10.46
N ALA A 237 15.34 -8.86 -11.22
CA ALA A 237 16.58 -8.66 -11.97
C ALA A 237 17.71 -8.04 -11.15
N PHE A 238 17.53 -7.85 -9.82
CA PHE A 238 18.61 -7.39 -8.96
C PHE A 238 18.54 -7.97 -7.55
N LEU A 239 19.68 -7.98 -6.88
CA LEU A 239 19.81 -8.26 -5.45
C LEU A 239 20.63 -7.14 -4.80
N ARG A 240 20.26 -6.69 -3.60
CA ARG A 240 20.97 -5.62 -2.86
C ARG A 240 22.30 -6.12 -2.27
N THR A 241 23.18 -6.60 -3.13
CA THR A 241 24.51 -7.11 -2.78
C THR A 241 25.54 -6.50 -3.71
N VAL A 242 26.82 -6.67 -3.38
CA VAL A 242 27.92 -6.28 -4.29
C VAL A 242 27.83 -7.12 -5.56
N GLY A 243 27.80 -6.49 -6.73
CA GLY A 243 27.63 -7.16 -8.02
C GLY A 243 26.20 -7.57 -8.37
N GLY A 244 25.26 -7.51 -7.44
CA GLY A 244 23.89 -8.00 -7.63
C GLY A 244 23.00 -7.13 -8.54
N PHE A 245 23.55 -6.14 -9.24
CA PHE A 245 22.82 -5.27 -10.18
C PHE A 245 23.20 -5.54 -11.65
N ASP A 246 24.06 -6.49 -11.93
CA ASP A 246 24.57 -6.68 -13.28
C ASP A 246 23.49 -7.18 -14.25
N ALA A 247 22.58 -8.02 -13.79
CA ALA A 247 21.44 -8.44 -14.59
C ALA A 247 20.50 -7.27 -14.92
N LEU A 248 20.17 -6.43 -13.94
CA LEU A 248 19.33 -5.26 -14.16
C LEU A 248 19.97 -4.25 -15.11
N ARG A 249 21.27 -3.99 -14.95
CA ARG A 249 22.02 -3.11 -15.87
C ARG A 249 21.96 -3.63 -17.30
N THR A 250 22.14 -4.93 -17.48
CA THR A 250 22.08 -5.58 -18.79
C THR A 250 20.67 -5.46 -19.37
N LEU A 251 19.63 -5.75 -18.58
CA LEU A 251 18.24 -5.62 -19.00
C LEU A 251 17.93 -4.18 -19.45
N LEU A 252 18.26 -3.18 -18.62
CA LEU A 252 18.03 -1.78 -18.93
C LEU A 252 18.82 -1.30 -20.15
N TYR A 253 20.06 -1.77 -20.32
CA TYR A 253 20.87 -1.47 -21.50
C TYR A 253 20.22 -2.00 -22.78
N VAL A 254 19.81 -3.27 -22.79
CA VAL A 254 19.12 -3.89 -23.94
C VAL A 254 17.79 -3.20 -24.24
N CYS A 255 16.98 -2.93 -23.22
CA CYS A 255 15.72 -2.19 -23.39
C CYS A 255 15.98 -0.82 -24.08
N ASN A 256 16.99 -0.07 -23.63
CA ASN A 256 17.32 1.22 -24.22
C ASN A 256 17.87 1.09 -25.66
N ALA A 257 18.80 0.16 -25.88
CA ALA A 257 19.43 -0.03 -27.18
C ALA A 257 18.44 -0.50 -28.27
N THR A 258 17.39 -1.20 -27.88
CA THR A 258 16.35 -1.73 -28.80
C THR A 258 15.07 -0.89 -28.83
N SER A 259 15.03 0.23 -28.07
CA SER A 259 13.81 1.02 -27.86
C SER A 259 13.31 1.79 -29.09
N GLU A 260 14.10 1.91 -30.15
CA GLU A 260 13.63 2.47 -31.43
C GLU A 260 12.71 1.47 -32.17
N VAL A 261 12.92 0.17 -31.98
CA VAL A 261 12.17 -0.90 -32.65
C VAL A 261 11.09 -1.46 -31.74
N HIS A 262 11.37 -1.55 -30.45
CA HIS A 262 10.51 -2.20 -29.46
C HIS A 262 10.08 -1.21 -28.37
N PHE A 263 8.81 -1.16 -28.05
CA PHE A 263 8.28 -0.36 -26.93
C PHE A 263 8.32 -1.17 -25.64
N TRP A 264 9.08 -0.71 -24.65
CA TRP A 264 9.26 -1.41 -23.37
C TRP A 264 8.43 -0.77 -22.26
N VAL A 265 7.67 -1.59 -21.54
CA VAL A 265 6.99 -1.23 -20.29
C VAL A 265 7.48 -2.16 -19.19
N LEU A 266 8.19 -1.62 -18.23
CA LEU A 266 8.75 -2.36 -17.10
C LEU A 266 7.90 -2.13 -15.85
N PHE A 267 7.31 -3.19 -15.33
CA PHE A 267 6.55 -3.16 -14.09
C PHE A 267 7.49 -3.41 -12.91
N VAL A 268 7.56 -2.44 -12.01
CA VAL A 268 8.46 -2.46 -10.84
C VAL A 268 7.64 -2.19 -9.58
N HIS A 269 7.92 -2.88 -8.49
CA HIS A 269 7.33 -2.52 -7.21
C HIS A 269 7.77 -1.12 -6.78
N ARG A 270 6.83 -0.31 -6.28
CA ARG A 270 7.11 1.08 -5.86
C ARG A 270 8.28 1.20 -4.89
N PRO A 271 8.46 0.34 -3.84
CA PRO A 271 9.64 0.42 -2.98
C PRO A 271 10.94 0.04 -3.68
N ALA A 272 10.89 -0.93 -4.60
CA ALA A 272 12.05 -1.30 -5.42
C ALA A 272 12.47 -0.13 -6.31
N TRP A 273 11.50 0.50 -6.99
CA TRP A 273 11.75 1.68 -7.81
C TRP A 273 12.29 2.86 -7.01
N ALA A 274 11.69 3.15 -5.85
CA ALA A 274 12.16 4.21 -4.96
C ALA A 274 13.60 3.98 -4.46
N TYR A 275 14.02 2.73 -4.32
CA TYR A 275 15.41 2.38 -4.03
C TYR A 275 16.30 2.57 -5.25
N LEU A 276 15.91 2.03 -6.42
CA LEU A 276 16.69 2.10 -7.66
C LEU A 276 16.90 3.54 -8.15
N SER A 277 15.87 4.39 -8.08
CA SER A 277 15.93 5.79 -8.50
C SER A 277 16.97 6.62 -7.72
N ARG A 278 17.32 6.21 -6.51
CA ARG A 278 18.36 6.85 -5.68
C ARG A 278 19.78 6.42 -6.02
N LEU A 279 19.93 5.29 -6.66
CA LEU A 279 21.24 4.79 -7.08
C LEU A 279 21.79 5.54 -8.32
N GLY A 280 21.20 6.65 -8.68
CA GLY A 280 21.61 7.63 -9.70
C GLY A 280 22.30 7.10 -10.96
N SER A 281 23.31 6.25 -10.79
CA SER A 281 24.08 5.65 -11.88
C SER A 281 23.33 4.57 -12.66
N LEU A 282 22.23 4.03 -12.13
CA LEU A 282 21.43 2.98 -12.79
C LEU A 282 20.29 3.57 -13.64
N VAL A 283 19.70 4.68 -13.20
CA VAL A 283 18.45 5.21 -13.76
C VAL A 283 18.67 6.55 -14.50
N ASN A 284 19.72 7.31 -14.14
CA ASN A 284 20.00 8.64 -14.74
C ASN A 284 20.65 8.58 -16.13
N THR A 285 20.69 7.43 -16.78
CA THR A 285 21.36 7.25 -18.08
C THR A 285 20.49 7.58 -19.30
N GLY A 286 19.34 8.24 -19.12
CA GLY A 286 18.39 8.47 -20.21
C GLY A 286 17.66 7.20 -20.68
N VAL A 287 17.83 6.08 -19.96
CA VAL A 287 17.19 4.80 -20.26
C VAL A 287 15.71 4.84 -19.97
N VAL A 288 15.31 5.46 -18.85
CA VAL A 288 13.90 5.61 -18.47
C VAL A 288 13.38 6.91 -19.03
N ARG A 289 12.38 6.80 -19.90
CA ARG A 289 11.72 7.94 -20.53
C ARG A 289 10.70 8.58 -19.59
N GLU A 290 9.86 7.76 -19.02
CA GLU A 290 8.78 8.21 -18.13
C GLU A 290 8.52 7.17 -17.06
N VAL A 291 8.07 7.64 -15.90
CA VAL A 291 7.65 6.80 -14.78
C VAL A 291 6.18 7.07 -14.49
N VAL A 292 5.35 6.10 -14.77
CA VAL A 292 3.91 6.17 -14.51
C VAL A 292 3.62 5.39 -13.23
N ASP A 293 3.05 6.06 -12.22
CA ASP A 293 2.68 5.42 -10.97
C ASP A 293 1.21 4.97 -10.98
N LEU A 294 0.99 3.70 -10.66
CA LEU A 294 -0.34 3.16 -10.39
C LEU A 294 -0.78 3.65 -9.00
N THR A 295 -1.22 4.90 -8.95
CA THR A 295 -1.58 5.59 -7.71
C THR A 295 -2.59 4.79 -6.87
N PRO A 296 -2.56 4.88 -5.54
CA PRO A 296 -3.59 4.29 -4.69
C PRO A 296 -4.99 4.74 -5.09
N MET A 297 -5.99 3.88 -4.92
CA MET A 297 -7.40 4.25 -5.16
C MET A 297 -7.86 5.28 -4.16
N THR A 298 -8.66 6.23 -4.63
CA THR A 298 -9.39 7.20 -3.80
C THR A 298 -10.53 6.50 -3.03
N GLY A 299 -11.04 7.17 -1.99
CA GLY A 299 -12.19 6.66 -1.24
C GLY A 299 -13.41 6.31 -2.11
N PRO A 300 -13.85 7.21 -3.02
CA PRO A 300 -14.94 6.91 -3.95
C PRO A 300 -14.67 5.73 -4.89
N GLU A 301 -13.46 5.58 -5.41
CA GLU A 301 -13.09 4.45 -6.26
C GLU A 301 -13.10 3.12 -5.48
N LEU A 302 -12.65 3.14 -4.21
CA LEU A 302 -12.73 1.97 -3.34
C LEU A 302 -14.18 1.62 -2.96
N GLU A 303 -15.01 2.61 -2.70
CA GLU A 303 -16.44 2.40 -2.46
C GLU A 303 -17.10 1.72 -3.67
N GLU A 304 -16.83 2.23 -4.87
CA GLU A 304 -17.36 1.66 -6.10
C GLU A 304 -16.84 0.23 -6.35
N LEU A 305 -15.52 0.00 -6.13
CA LEU A 305 -14.93 -1.34 -6.23
C LEU A 305 -15.63 -2.33 -5.31
N VAL A 306 -15.75 -1.98 -4.06
CA VAL A 306 -16.35 -2.83 -3.01
C VAL A 306 -17.81 -3.14 -3.36
N ARG A 307 -18.60 -2.15 -3.77
CA ARG A 307 -19.99 -2.34 -4.16
C ARG A 307 -20.12 -3.28 -5.35
N ARG A 308 -19.40 -3.04 -6.44
CA ARG A 308 -19.43 -3.89 -7.64
C ARG A 308 -19.01 -5.32 -7.34
N ARG A 309 -17.98 -5.52 -6.50
CA ARG A 309 -17.51 -6.85 -6.09
C ARG A 309 -18.56 -7.59 -5.26
N THR A 310 -19.20 -6.90 -4.34
CA THR A 310 -20.21 -7.46 -3.46
C THR A 310 -21.48 -7.85 -4.24
N GLU A 311 -21.90 -6.98 -5.15
CA GLU A 311 -23.01 -7.27 -6.09
C GLU A 311 -22.69 -8.48 -6.97
N HIS A 312 -21.46 -8.57 -7.48
CA HIS A 312 -21.02 -9.69 -8.33
C HIS A 312 -21.04 -11.03 -7.57
N VAL A 313 -20.73 -11.05 -6.30
CA VAL A 313 -20.82 -12.24 -5.44
C VAL A 313 -22.27 -12.54 -5.03
N GLY A 314 -23.22 -11.64 -5.31
CA GLY A 314 -24.64 -11.81 -5.00
C GLY A 314 -24.99 -11.54 -3.53
N ILE A 315 -24.20 -10.69 -2.86
CA ILE A 315 -24.44 -10.33 -1.45
C ILE A 315 -25.13 -8.96 -1.38
N GLU A 316 -26.34 -8.92 -0.81
CA GLU A 316 -27.05 -7.68 -0.47
C GLU A 316 -26.54 -7.15 0.89
N VAL A 317 -26.09 -5.90 0.93
CA VAL A 317 -25.41 -5.32 2.11
C VAL A 317 -26.33 -4.36 2.82
N ASP A 318 -26.42 -4.52 4.16
CA ASP A 318 -27.17 -3.65 5.05
C ASP A 318 -26.22 -2.88 5.99
N PHE A 319 -26.36 -1.55 6.02
CA PHE A 319 -25.53 -0.65 6.83
C PHE A 319 -26.21 -0.22 8.14
N ARG A 320 -27.40 -0.76 8.47
CA ARG A 320 -28.17 -0.33 9.66
C ARG A 320 -27.41 -0.52 10.97
N ARG A 321 -26.54 -1.51 11.07
CA ARG A 321 -25.72 -1.70 12.28
C ARG A 321 -24.69 -0.58 12.52
N LEU A 322 -24.38 0.25 11.52
CA LEU A 322 -23.50 1.43 11.67
C LEU A 322 -24.25 2.66 12.21
N GLU A 323 -25.60 2.65 12.20
CA GLU A 323 -26.43 3.81 12.56
C GLU A 323 -26.47 4.07 14.08
N ASN A 324 -26.28 3.05 14.93
CA ASN A 324 -26.45 3.12 16.38
C ASN A 324 -25.35 3.89 17.15
N THR A 325 -24.44 4.57 16.48
CA THR A 325 -23.27 5.21 17.11
C THR A 325 -23.36 6.74 17.22
N GLY A 326 -24.49 7.36 16.88
CA GLY A 326 -24.65 8.81 16.88
C GLY A 326 -25.39 9.38 18.09
N PRO A 327 -24.88 10.44 18.75
CA PRO A 327 -25.53 11.04 19.92
C PRO A 327 -26.60 12.10 19.63
N PHE A 328 -26.95 12.40 18.40
CA PHE A 328 -27.79 13.55 18.06
C PHE A 328 -28.84 13.22 16.98
N GLY A 329 -30.08 13.19 17.36
CA GLY A 329 -31.35 13.10 16.65
C GLY A 329 -31.53 13.74 15.28
N ALA A 330 -30.61 13.46 14.34
CA ALA A 330 -30.78 13.78 12.94
C ALA A 330 -31.75 12.75 12.28
N PRO A 331 -32.40 13.08 11.17
CA PRO A 331 -33.21 12.12 10.42
C PRO A 331 -32.38 10.88 10.05
N GLU A 332 -32.94 9.70 10.30
CA GLU A 332 -32.30 8.38 10.12
C GLU A 332 -31.55 8.23 8.77
N GLU A 333 -32.13 8.75 7.69
CA GLU A 333 -31.51 8.68 6.37
C GLU A 333 -30.22 9.54 6.26
N VAL A 334 -30.16 10.68 6.96
CA VAL A 334 -28.98 11.55 6.97
C VAL A 334 -27.89 10.92 7.81
N GLU A 335 -28.23 10.29 8.93
CA GLU A 335 -27.27 9.58 9.78
C GLU A 335 -26.70 8.37 9.07
N ARG A 336 -27.51 7.60 8.36
CA ARG A 336 -27.07 6.49 7.53
C ARG A 336 -26.07 6.91 6.45
N LYS A 337 -26.40 7.93 5.65
CA LYS A 337 -25.47 8.45 4.62
C LYS A 337 -24.15 8.90 5.21
N ARG A 338 -24.16 9.53 6.38
CA ARG A 338 -22.93 9.94 7.10
C ARG A 338 -22.14 8.73 7.60
N ALA A 339 -22.79 7.75 8.19
CA ALA A 339 -22.16 6.54 8.69
C ALA A 339 -21.49 5.75 7.55
N VAL A 340 -22.17 5.56 6.43
CA VAL A 340 -21.64 4.91 5.22
C VAL A 340 -20.42 5.68 4.68
N SER A 341 -20.52 7.00 4.53
CA SER A 341 -19.41 7.83 4.06
C SER A 341 -18.19 7.77 4.99
N SER A 342 -18.42 7.80 6.30
CA SER A 342 -17.35 7.68 7.30
C SER A 342 -16.72 6.29 7.27
N TYR A 343 -17.49 5.23 7.08
CA TYR A 343 -17.00 3.87 6.94
C TYR A 343 -16.05 3.74 5.73
N PHE A 344 -16.48 4.19 4.53
CA PHE A 344 -15.65 4.08 3.33
C PHE A 344 -14.39 4.97 3.40
N ARG A 345 -14.45 6.11 4.08
CA ARG A 345 -13.26 6.91 4.38
C ARG A 345 -12.29 6.14 5.27
N LEU A 346 -12.77 5.53 6.35
CA LEU A 346 -11.94 4.71 7.23
C LEU A 346 -11.37 3.50 6.49
N LEU A 347 -12.14 2.87 5.62
CA LEU A 347 -11.67 1.77 4.77
C LEU A 347 -10.54 2.22 3.85
N ALA A 348 -10.66 3.40 3.21
CA ALA A 348 -9.64 3.97 2.36
C ALA A 348 -8.35 4.30 3.14
N GLU A 349 -8.48 4.88 4.32
CA GLU A 349 -7.34 5.18 5.20
C GLU A 349 -6.65 3.90 5.71
N SER A 350 -7.42 2.92 6.16
CA SER A 350 -6.90 1.65 6.69
C SER A 350 -6.22 0.81 5.61
N SER A 351 -6.77 0.80 4.40
CA SER A 351 -6.18 0.12 3.24
C SER A 351 -5.06 0.93 2.56
N ALA A 352 -4.88 2.21 2.93
CA ALA A 352 -4.04 3.17 2.24
C ALA A 352 -4.29 3.18 0.71
N GLY A 353 -5.54 3.08 0.30
CA GLY A 353 -5.96 3.07 -1.10
C GLY A 353 -5.64 1.76 -1.86
N CYS A 354 -5.20 0.71 -1.18
CA CYS A 354 -4.88 -0.57 -1.82
C CYS A 354 -6.15 -1.42 -2.00
N PRO A 355 -6.55 -1.76 -3.24
CA PRO A 355 -7.74 -2.54 -3.52
C PRO A 355 -7.80 -3.89 -2.80
N LEU A 356 -6.71 -4.64 -2.81
CA LEU A 356 -6.66 -5.95 -2.17
C LEU A 356 -6.88 -5.87 -0.66
N VAL A 357 -6.21 -4.93 0.00
CA VAL A 357 -6.36 -4.73 1.46
C VAL A 357 -7.77 -4.22 1.78
N ALA A 358 -8.32 -3.32 0.95
CA ALA A 358 -9.69 -2.84 1.14
C ALA A 358 -10.72 -3.97 1.04
N LEU A 359 -10.59 -4.85 0.04
CA LEU A 359 -11.47 -6.02 -0.11
C LEU A 359 -11.33 -7.02 1.04
N HIS A 360 -10.12 -7.23 1.56
CA HIS A 360 -9.90 -8.06 2.76
C HIS A 360 -10.59 -7.46 4.00
N LEU A 361 -10.37 -6.18 4.25
CA LEU A 361 -10.99 -5.48 5.38
C LEU A 361 -12.52 -5.48 5.27
N TRP A 362 -13.02 -5.22 4.06
CA TRP A 362 -14.43 -5.28 3.75
C TRP A 362 -15.03 -6.66 4.04
N GLY A 363 -14.46 -7.72 3.45
CA GLY A 363 -14.94 -9.08 3.65
C GLY A 363 -14.96 -9.47 5.15
N ARG A 364 -13.97 -9.00 5.92
CA ARG A 364 -13.91 -9.23 7.37
C ARG A 364 -14.90 -8.40 8.18
N SER A 365 -15.41 -7.30 7.65
CA SER A 365 -16.44 -6.47 8.27
C SER A 365 -17.87 -6.90 7.91
N LEU A 366 -18.02 -7.89 7.04
CA LEU A 366 -19.33 -8.42 6.69
C LEU A 366 -19.73 -9.56 7.64
N ARG A 367 -20.99 -9.52 8.13
CA ARG A 367 -21.61 -10.56 8.93
C ARG A 367 -22.84 -11.07 8.21
N ARG A 368 -22.82 -12.34 7.87
CA ARG A 368 -23.87 -12.99 7.09
C ARG A 368 -25.20 -13.07 7.86
N ARG A 369 -26.27 -12.70 7.17
CA ARG A 369 -27.65 -12.79 7.63
C ARG A 369 -28.44 -13.62 6.61
N GLY A 370 -28.36 -14.95 6.73
CA GLY A 370 -28.91 -15.86 5.71
C GLY A 370 -27.93 -16.19 4.58
N THR A 371 -28.44 -16.44 3.38
CA THR A 371 -27.63 -16.90 2.24
C THR A 371 -27.03 -15.78 1.42
N ASP A 372 -27.78 -14.70 1.23
CA ASP A 372 -27.53 -13.61 0.27
C ASP A 372 -27.47 -12.20 0.90
N LYS A 373 -27.62 -12.10 2.23
CA LYS A 373 -27.58 -10.81 2.94
C LYS A 373 -26.45 -10.78 3.95
N ALA A 374 -25.86 -9.59 4.11
CA ALA A 374 -24.84 -9.35 5.12
C ALA A 374 -25.00 -7.97 5.74
N ASP A 375 -24.82 -7.90 7.05
CA ASP A 375 -24.72 -6.65 7.80
C ASP A 375 -23.26 -6.17 7.82
N VAL A 376 -23.05 -4.86 7.72
CA VAL A 376 -21.71 -4.26 7.87
C VAL A 376 -21.49 -3.98 9.36
N VAL A 377 -20.38 -4.48 9.86
CA VAL A 377 -19.88 -4.13 11.19
C VAL A 377 -18.63 -3.26 11.08
N VAL A 378 -18.18 -2.72 12.20
CA VAL A 378 -16.97 -1.88 12.26
C VAL A 378 -15.77 -2.64 11.67
N ILE A 379 -14.92 -1.93 10.94
CA ILE A 379 -13.70 -2.51 10.35
C ILE A 379 -12.84 -3.07 11.49
N PRO A 380 -12.51 -4.37 11.46
CA PRO A 380 -11.66 -4.96 12.48
C PRO A 380 -10.29 -4.26 12.47
N GLU A 381 -9.85 -3.82 13.62
CA GLU A 381 -8.53 -3.21 13.76
C GLU A 381 -7.48 -4.22 13.29
N LEU A 382 -6.73 -3.87 12.24
CA LEU A 382 -5.54 -4.63 11.91
C LEU A 382 -4.60 -4.48 13.11
N ALA A 383 -4.36 -5.58 13.82
CA ALA A 383 -3.66 -5.57 15.09
C ALA A 383 -2.30 -4.87 14.95
N ALA A 384 -2.27 -3.58 15.26
CA ALA A 384 -1.02 -2.80 15.34
C ALA A 384 -0.06 -3.41 16.36
N THR A 385 -0.59 -4.13 17.34
CA THR A 385 0.14 -4.89 18.37
C THR A 385 1.09 -5.96 17.82
N VAL A 386 0.83 -6.49 16.62
CA VAL A 386 1.71 -7.51 16.00
C VAL A 386 3.09 -6.92 15.66
N ILE A 387 3.18 -5.60 15.47
CA ILE A 387 4.39 -4.89 15.04
C ILE A 387 5.09 -4.17 16.20
N ASP A 388 4.48 -4.14 17.38
CA ASP A 388 5.12 -3.60 18.56
C ASP A 388 6.25 -4.55 19.03
N GLY A 389 7.36 -3.94 19.48
CA GLY A 389 8.50 -4.70 19.98
C GLY A 389 9.42 -5.31 18.90
N LEU A 390 9.35 -4.84 17.63
CA LEU A 390 10.29 -5.25 16.60
C LEU A 390 11.70 -4.76 16.90
N GLU A 391 12.64 -5.69 16.87
CA GLU A 391 14.08 -5.43 17.00
C GLU A 391 14.69 -4.85 15.71
N PRO A 392 15.89 -4.28 15.76
CA PRO A 392 16.55 -3.74 14.56
C PRO A 392 16.71 -4.77 13.43
N LEU A 393 17.02 -6.04 13.75
CA LEU A 393 17.18 -7.09 12.74
C LEU A 393 15.85 -7.43 12.05
N ASP A 394 14.72 -7.43 12.80
CA ASP A 394 13.38 -7.61 12.22
C ASP A 394 13.11 -6.52 11.17
N LEU A 395 13.46 -5.28 11.48
CA LEU A 395 13.25 -4.16 10.58
C LEU A 395 14.12 -4.25 9.32
N PHE A 396 15.35 -4.75 9.42
CA PHE A 396 16.20 -5.01 8.25
C PHE A 396 15.64 -6.13 7.38
N VAL A 397 15.18 -7.25 7.98
CA VAL A 397 14.50 -8.34 7.26
C VAL A 397 13.27 -7.83 6.54
N LEU A 398 12.38 -7.12 7.26
CA LEU A 398 11.16 -6.56 6.68
C LEU A 398 11.44 -5.52 5.58
N THR A 399 12.49 -4.71 5.73
CA THR A 399 12.92 -3.75 4.70
C THR A 399 13.42 -4.45 3.45
N ALA A 400 14.20 -5.52 3.60
CA ALA A 400 14.68 -6.32 2.49
C ALA A 400 13.51 -6.96 1.73
N LEU A 401 12.60 -7.63 2.44
CA LEU A 401 11.39 -8.24 1.87
C LEU A 401 10.45 -7.19 1.24
N ARG A 402 10.36 -6.00 1.84
CA ARG A 402 9.52 -4.93 1.29
C ARG A 402 10.06 -4.34 0.00
N THR A 403 11.39 -4.30 -0.16
CA THR A 403 12.06 -3.75 -1.34
C THR A 403 12.11 -4.76 -2.49
N GLN A 404 12.28 -6.05 -2.20
CA GLN A 404 12.55 -7.09 -3.21
C GLN A 404 11.43 -8.15 -3.31
N ASP A 405 10.29 -7.89 -2.68
CA ASP A 405 9.07 -8.72 -2.57
C ASP A 405 9.31 -10.08 -1.93
N ARG A 406 10.19 -10.91 -2.49
CA ARG A 406 10.49 -12.26 -2.01
C ARG A 406 11.99 -12.49 -1.96
N LEU A 407 12.44 -13.11 -0.88
CA LEU A 407 13.85 -13.49 -0.71
C LEU A 407 13.94 -14.86 -0.05
N THR A 408 14.82 -15.69 -0.55
CA THR A 408 15.23 -16.94 0.13
C THR A 408 16.05 -16.60 1.38
N LEU A 409 16.24 -17.58 2.27
CA LEU A 409 17.09 -17.38 3.45
C LEU A 409 18.51 -16.95 3.06
N ALA A 410 19.08 -17.58 2.04
CA ALA A 410 20.43 -17.27 1.56
C ALA A 410 20.53 -15.84 1.02
N GLU A 411 19.51 -15.38 0.27
CA GLU A 411 19.44 -14.01 -0.23
C GLU A 411 19.25 -13.00 0.90
N LEU A 412 18.42 -13.30 1.91
CA LEU A 412 18.27 -12.46 3.10
C LEU A 412 19.60 -12.28 3.84
N VAL A 413 20.32 -13.37 4.08
CA VAL A 413 21.65 -13.36 4.71
C VAL A 413 22.60 -12.48 3.90
N ALA A 414 22.63 -12.63 2.58
CA ALA A 414 23.50 -11.86 1.70
C ALA A 414 23.12 -10.36 1.70
N VAL A 415 21.82 -10.02 1.65
CA VAL A 415 21.32 -8.64 1.61
C VAL A 415 21.52 -7.90 2.93
N ILE A 416 21.30 -8.60 4.06
CA ILE A 416 21.38 -8.00 5.40
C ILE A 416 22.83 -8.00 5.88
N ASN A 417 23.65 -8.94 5.40
CA ASN A 417 25.03 -9.16 5.81
C ASN A 417 25.13 -9.48 7.33
N ALA A 418 24.28 -10.37 7.80
CA ALA A 418 24.22 -10.84 9.19
C ALA A 418 24.41 -12.35 9.29
N PRO A 419 24.76 -12.91 10.48
CA PRO A 419 24.90 -14.35 10.67
C PRO A 419 23.63 -15.11 10.27
N GLN A 420 23.80 -16.25 9.58
CA GLN A 420 22.67 -17.01 9.05
C GLN A 420 21.69 -17.48 10.13
N ASP A 421 22.21 -17.85 11.30
CA ASP A 421 21.37 -18.36 12.39
C ASP A 421 20.51 -17.24 12.99
N ASP A 422 21.04 -16.03 13.09
CA ASP A 422 20.30 -14.85 13.57
C ASP A 422 19.18 -14.49 12.57
N VAL A 423 19.49 -14.42 11.28
CA VAL A 423 18.49 -14.16 10.23
C VAL A 423 17.42 -15.25 10.22
N ARG A 424 17.80 -16.52 10.39
CA ARG A 424 16.85 -17.65 10.45
C ARG A 424 15.94 -17.55 11.66
N ALA A 425 16.48 -17.22 12.83
CA ALA A 425 15.71 -17.04 14.06
C ALA A 425 14.70 -15.90 13.91
N THR A 426 15.16 -14.75 13.39
CA THR A 426 14.32 -13.58 13.11
C THR A 426 13.16 -13.91 12.15
N VAL A 427 13.45 -14.58 11.04
CA VAL A 427 12.42 -14.95 10.06
C VAL A 427 11.38 -15.88 10.69
N ARG A 428 11.79 -16.88 11.48
CA ARG A 428 10.86 -17.78 12.17
C ARG A 428 9.99 -17.05 13.18
N GLU A 429 10.56 -16.10 13.91
CA GLU A 429 9.78 -15.27 14.83
C GLU A 429 8.75 -14.41 14.09
N LEU A 430 9.14 -13.79 12.97
CA LEU A 430 8.22 -13.04 12.12
C LEU A 430 7.13 -13.93 11.48
N GLU A 431 7.45 -15.20 11.13
CA GLU A 431 6.47 -16.19 10.70
C GLU A 431 5.50 -16.56 11.83
N HIS A 432 6.01 -16.81 13.03
CA HIS A 432 5.19 -17.11 14.20
C HIS A 432 4.21 -15.98 14.54
N ARG A 433 4.64 -14.74 14.36
CA ARG A 433 3.78 -13.54 14.50
C ARG A 433 2.83 -13.34 13.32
N GLY A 434 2.87 -14.13 12.27
CA GLY A 434 2.06 -13.98 11.07
C GLY A 434 2.37 -12.73 10.24
N ILE A 435 3.56 -12.14 10.39
CA ILE A 435 4.00 -10.96 9.62
C ILE A 435 4.60 -11.39 8.29
N VAL A 436 5.32 -12.49 8.29
CA VAL A 436 6.01 -13.07 7.14
C VAL A 436 5.51 -14.49 6.95
N TYR A 437 5.50 -14.97 5.74
CA TYR A 437 5.28 -16.37 5.46
C TYR A 437 6.30 -16.89 4.43
N GLY A 438 6.69 -18.16 4.61
CA GLY A 438 7.54 -18.89 3.69
C GLY A 438 6.73 -19.57 2.59
N GLY A 439 7.25 -19.52 1.37
CA GLY A 439 6.66 -20.21 0.22
C GLY A 439 7.72 -20.85 -0.67
N LYS A 440 7.31 -21.42 -1.78
CA LYS A 440 8.18 -22.11 -2.76
C LYS A 440 9.38 -21.26 -3.23
N HIS A 441 9.20 -19.95 -3.29
CA HIS A 441 10.20 -19.00 -3.81
C HIS A 441 10.84 -18.13 -2.73
N GLY A 442 10.76 -18.53 -1.47
CA GLY A 442 11.31 -17.78 -0.33
C GLY A 442 10.24 -17.14 0.54
N PHE A 443 10.68 -16.23 1.41
CA PHE A 443 9.86 -15.52 2.37
C PHE A 443 9.30 -14.24 1.77
N ARG A 444 8.09 -13.86 2.21
CA ARG A 444 7.49 -12.57 1.88
C ARG A 444 6.61 -12.06 3.01
N ILE A 445 6.35 -10.77 3.03
CA ILE A 445 5.42 -10.15 3.98
C ILE A 445 3.99 -10.57 3.63
N ASP A 446 3.20 -10.92 4.65
CA ASP A 446 1.78 -11.25 4.49
C ASP A 446 1.00 -10.06 3.92
N ASP A 447 0.06 -10.33 3.01
CA ASP A 447 -0.69 -9.28 2.31
C ASP A 447 -1.51 -8.43 3.28
N SER A 448 -2.06 -9.02 4.34
CA SER A 448 -2.81 -8.31 5.38
C SER A 448 -1.93 -7.38 6.21
N GLN A 449 -0.65 -7.71 6.39
CA GLN A 449 0.32 -6.95 7.19
C GLN A 449 1.11 -5.93 6.36
N LEU A 450 1.07 -6.01 5.04
CA LEU A 450 1.91 -5.23 4.13
C LEU A 450 1.84 -3.72 4.40
N LYS A 451 0.63 -3.18 4.61
CA LYS A 451 0.44 -1.74 4.84
C LYS A 451 0.88 -1.30 6.24
N VAL A 452 0.62 -2.13 7.24
CA VAL A 452 1.03 -1.86 8.64
C VAL A 452 2.56 -1.90 8.74
N VAL A 453 3.20 -2.93 8.16
CA VAL A 453 4.67 -3.04 8.05
C VAL A 453 5.24 -1.82 7.31
N THR A 454 4.69 -1.47 6.16
CA THR A 454 5.17 -0.32 5.37
C THR A 454 5.10 0.98 6.17
N ARG A 455 4.00 1.22 6.89
CA ARG A 455 3.82 2.40 7.76
C ARG A 455 4.86 2.43 8.87
N THR A 456 5.11 1.30 9.52
CA THR A 456 6.10 1.16 10.59
C THR A 456 7.52 1.41 10.09
N LEU A 457 7.91 0.80 8.97
CA LEU A 457 9.22 1.01 8.36
C LEU A 457 9.45 2.47 7.95
N ARG A 458 8.40 3.15 7.44
CA ARG A 458 8.46 4.60 7.15
C ARG A 458 8.63 5.43 8.42
N ARG A 459 7.85 5.18 9.47
CA ARG A 459 7.94 5.89 10.75
C ARG A 459 9.32 5.74 11.40
N ARG A 460 9.96 4.59 11.21
CA ARG A 460 11.32 4.31 11.71
C ARG A 460 12.42 4.65 10.70
N HIS A 461 12.09 5.33 9.59
CA HIS A 461 13.02 5.78 8.54
C HIS A 461 13.79 4.67 7.82
N PHE A 462 13.30 3.42 7.85
CA PHE A 462 13.86 2.32 7.08
C PHE A 462 13.44 2.34 5.61
N LEU A 463 12.28 2.94 5.32
CA LEU A 463 11.82 3.18 3.96
C LEU A 463 11.64 4.70 3.77
N GLN A 464 12.28 5.21 2.74
CA GLN A 464 12.08 6.58 2.30
C GLN A 464 11.52 6.50 0.88
N TRP A 465 10.38 7.15 0.61
CA TRP A 465 9.86 7.30 -0.73
C TRP A 465 10.42 8.57 -1.35
N ALA A 466 10.73 8.53 -2.66
CA ALA A 466 10.80 9.77 -3.41
C ALA A 466 9.38 10.37 -3.41
N VAL A 467 9.28 11.64 -3.08
CA VAL A 467 8.06 12.44 -3.22
C VAL A 467 7.86 12.71 -4.70
#